data_1c419bde7a8f46063a928997e1b51ff7
#
_entry.id   1c419bde7a8f46063a928997e1b51ff7
#
_cell.length_a   1.000
_cell.length_b   1.000
_cell.length_c   1.000
_cell.angle_alpha   90.00
_cell.angle_beta   90.00
_cell.angle_gamma   90.00
#
_symmetry.space_group_name_H-M   'P 1'
#
loop_
_entity.id
_entity.type
_entity.pdbx_description
1 polymer ?
#
loop_
_entity_poly.entity_id
_entity_poly.type
_entity_poly.pdbx_seq_one_letter_code
_entity_poly.pdbx_strand_id
1 'polypeptide(L)'
;MTRTRTARLTGDRLDAAAAFLWTSGRVLEQRRFAHLFGPESNSSGKPGSGPGGDLGSSPTEDTDDTAGVLAALDAHRTADGGYAYGLEPDVRGPAAQPIAVPGALLVLEEIGALDAARARAVCDWLAGVAAPDGGVPVVLPSLRPYPRPPFVPVPEEGEPPVGALLSTGQIVAPLLRRGIDHPWLTAATAFCRSAVENLRETHPYEAGAAIRFLDAVPDTAWARQEAARLGALVREQRIVLLDPARPEDARISPGYAPGEHHLPHDYARRPDSLARRWFTTAELARGLDHLAAEQQPDGGWPIHWVRWSASTEAEARPGVTLQALLTLRAYDAPGGA
;
A
#
# COMPACT_ATOMS: atom_id res chain seq x y z
N MET A 1 -16.09 4.91 33.23
CA MET A 1 -15.41 3.60 33.18
C MET A 1 -14.77 3.45 31.81
N THR A 2 -13.47 3.71 31.71
CA THR A 2 -12.69 3.56 30.47
C THR A 2 -12.53 2.04 30.25
N ARG A 3 -13.28 1.47 29.32
CA ARG A 3 -13.05 0.08 28.89
C ARG A 3 -11.63 0.00 28.35
N THR A 4 -10.78 -0.76 28.99
CA THR A 4 -9.45 -1.09 28.45
C THR A 4 -9.66 -1.79 27.12
N ARG A 5 -9.26 -1.15 26.02
CA ARG A 5 -9.37 -1.73 24.68
C ARG A 5 -8.36 -2.87 24.59
N THR A 6 -8.84 -4.10 24.36
CA THR A 6 -7.95 -5.23 24.07
C THR A 6 -7.25 -4.97 22.74
N ALA A 7 -5.94 -5.13 22.69
CA ALA A 7 -5.18 -5.02 21.46
C ALA A 7 -5.66 -6.04 20.42
N ARG A 8 -5.80 -5.63 19.17
CA ARG A 8 -6.21 -6.51 18.06
C ARG A 8 -5.04 -7.32 17.53
N LEU A 9 -3.86 -6.73 17.53
CA LEU A 9 -2.62 -7.43 17.23
C LEU A 9 -2.06 -8.06 18.52
N THR A 10 -2.49 -9.29 18.82
CA THR A 10 -1.99 -10.07 19.96
C THR A 10 -0.69 -10.78 19.60
N GLY A 11 0.08 -11.21 20.62
CA GLY A 11 1.28 -12.02 20.42
C GLY A 11 1.00 -13.27 19.60
N ASP A 12 -0.02 -14.06 19.98
CA ASP A 12 -0.41 -15.29 19.27
C ASP A 12 -0.73 -15.04 17.79
N ARG A 13 -1.39 -13.91 17.47
CA ARG A 13 -1.71 -13.53 16.10
C ARG A 13 -0.46 -13.17 15.32
N LEU A 14 0.47 -12.47 15.93
CA LEU A 14 1.74 -12.12 15.32
C LEU A 14 2.59 -13.36 15.07
N ASP A 15 2.65 -14.29 16.04
CA ASP A 15 3.40 -15.55 15.94
C ASP A 15 2.84 -16.46 14.82
N ALA A 16 1.51 -16.54 14.71
CA ALA A 16 0.86 -17.27 13.62
C ALA A 16 1.18 -16.65 12.25
N ALA A 17 1.14 -15.32 12.14
CA ALA A 17 1.51 -14.60 10.91
C ALA A 17 2.99 -14.79 10.58
N ALA A 18 3.88 -14.79 11.57
CA ALA A 18 5.29 -15.09 11.39
C ALA A 18 5.49 -16.49 10.79
N ALA A 19 4.85 -17.51 11.37
CA ALA A 19 4.91 -18.88 10.86
C ALA A 19 4.45 -18.97 9.40
N PHE A 20 3.33 -18.31 9.06
CA PHE A 20 2.84 -18.22 7.68
C PHE A 20 3.86 -17.55 6.74
N LEU A 21 4.40 -16.41 7.13
CA LEU A 21 5.34 -15.64 6.30
C LEU A 21 6.64 -16.42 6.07
N TRP A 22 7.16 -17.13 7.10
CA TRP A 22 8.37 -17.95 6.95
C TRP A 22 8.16 -19.19 6.08
N THR A 23 6.94 -19.73 6.01
CA THR A 23 6.63 -20.91 5.19
C THR A 23 6.16 -20.60 3.79
N SER A 24 5.47 -19.49 3.60
CA SER A 24 4.75 -19.17 2.36
C SER A 24 5.16 -17.85 1.70
N GLY A 25 5.89 -16.98 2.41
CA GLY A 25 6.34 -15.68 1.90
C GLY A 25 7.48 -15.81 0.91
N ARG A 26 7.51 -14.91 -0.09
CA ARG A 26 8.71 -14.70 -0.90
C ARG A 26 9.82 -14.11 -0.02
N VAL A 27 11.05 -14.15 -0.47
CA VAL A 27 12.20 -13.61 0.28
C VAL A 27 11.96 -12.13 0.66
N LEU A 28 11.34 -11.35 -0.22
CA LEU A 28 11.03 -9.95 0.05
C LEU A 28 10.09 -9.79 1.26
N GLU A 29 8.99 -10.53 1.31
CA GLU A 29 8.03 -10.43 2.43
C GLU A 29 8.62 -10.99 3.74
N GLN A 30 9.43 -12.04 3.68
CA GLN A 30 10.15 -12.56 4.85
C GLN A 30 11.11 -11.51 5.43
N ARG A 31 11.92 -10.87 4.59
CA ARG A 31 12.86 -9.82 5.00
C ARG A 31 12.14 -8.57 5.52
N ARG A 32 11.05 -8.16 4.85
CA ARG A 32 10.20 -7.06 5.35
C ARG A 32 9.62 -7.38 6.73
N PHE A 33 9.13 -8.60 6.93
CA PHE A 33 8.60 -9.00 8.24
C PHE A 33 9.66 -8.95 9.32
N ALA A 34 10.86 -9.49 9.08
CA ALA A 34 11.98 -9.43 10.02
C ALA A 34 12.33 -7.98 10.39
N HIS A 35 12.47 -7.10 9.40
CA HIS A 35 12.74 -5.68 9.60
C HIS A 35 11.64 -4.95 10.39
N LEU A 36 10.37 -5.22 10.08
CA LEU A 36 9.22 -4.49 10.66
C LEU A 36 8.78 -5.01 12.03
N PHE A 37 8.99 -6.30 12.33
CA PHE A 37 8.45 -6.99 13.51
C PHE A 37 9.50 -7.82 14.27
N GLY A 38 10.77 -7.78 13.85
CA GLY A 38 11.87 -8.44 14.55
C GLY A 38 12.11 -7.87 15.96
N PRO A 39 12.90 -8.57 16.78
CA PRO A 39 13.14 -8.17 18.18
C PRO A 39 13.69 -6.77 18.34
N GLU A 40 14.43 -6.26 17.37
CA GLU A 40 15.10 -4.96 17.41
C GLU A 40 14.18 -3.79 17.03
N SER A 41 13.13 -4.02 16.25
CA SER A 41 12.15 -3.00 15.90
C SER A 41 11.40 -2.45 17.14
N ASN A 42 11.42 -3.18 18.26
CA ASN A 42 10.82 -2.78 19.53
C ASN A 42 11.73 -1.89 20.42
N SER A 43 13.00 -1.72 20.08
CA SER A 43 13.97 -0.97 20.93
C SER A 43 13.99 0.54 20.64
N SER A 44 13.49 1.01 19.50
CA SER A 44 13.51 2.42 19.10
C SER A 44 12.47 3.32 19.81
N GLY A 45 11.69 2.80 20.76
CA GLY A 45 10.61 3.51 21.47
C GLY A 45 10.87 3.86 22.95
N LYS A 46 12.05 3.67 23.52
CA LYS A 46 12.33 4.07 24.92
C LYS A 46 13.17 5.33 24.98
N PRO A 47 12.66 6.45 25.58
CA PRO A 47 13.52 7.56 25.98
C PRO A 47 14.43 7.09 27.11
N GLY A 48 15.73 7.30 26.94
CA GLY A 48 16.75 6.87 27.86
C GLY A 48 16.58 7.39 29.28
N SER A 49 16.82 6.54 30.25
CA SER A 49 17.12 6.94 31.62
C SER A 49 18.18 6.01 32.19
N GLY A 50 19.36 6.58 32.47
CA GLY A 50 20.31 6.05 33.42
C GLY A 50 21.70 5.73 32.86
N PRO A 51 22.78 6.31 33.48
CA PRO A 51 24.15 6.03 33.11
C PRO A 51 24.64 4.77 33.83
N GLY A 52 25.12 3.80 33.08
CA GLY A 52 25.90 2.70 33.66
C GLY A 52 25.80 1.38 32.95
N GLY A 53 26.84 1.01 32.22
CA GLY A 53 27.03 -0.36 31.76
C GLY A 53 27.30 -0.50 30.27
N ASP A 54 28.52 -0.15 29.89
CA ASP A 54 29.18 -0.56 28.67
C ASP A 54 29.11 -2.08 28.49
N LEU A 55 28.63 -2.54 27.33
CA LEU A 55 29.10 -3.72 26.59
C LEU A 55 28.37 -3.80 25.23
N GLY A 56 28.96 -3.22 24.21
CA GLY A 56 29.07 -3.79 22.88
C GLY A 56 27.81 -4.24 22.12
N SER A 57 26.81 -3.38 21.91
CA SER A 57 25.86 -3.58 20.80
C SER A 57 26.48 -2.94 19.56
N SER A 58 26.87 -3.76 18.61
CA SER A 58 27.45 -3.29 17.36
C SER A 58 26.38 -2.56 16.51
N PRO A 59 26.73 -1.43 15.86
CA PRO A 59 25.85 -0.73 14.91
C PRO A 59 25.57 -1.52 13.62
N THR A 60 25.92 -2.81 13.58
CA THR A 60 25.96 -3.62 12.36
C THR A 60 24.64 -4.37 12.06
N GLU A 61 23.74 -4.56 13.01
CA GLU A 61 22.57 -5.43 12.79
C GLU A 61 21.40 -4.73 12.09
N ASP A 62 21.09 -3.48 12.43
CA ASP A 62 20.06 -2.67 11.71
C ASP A 62 20.41 -2.44 10.24
N THR A 63 21.72 -2.34 9.93
CA THR A 63 22.20 -2.18 8.55
C THR A 63 22.08 -3.47 7.74
N ASP A 64 22.18 -4.64 8.36
CA ASP A 64 22.11 -5.94 7.69
C ASP A 64 20.66 -6.29 7.30
N ASP A 65 19.67 -6.02 8.16
CA ASP A 65 18.25 -6.24 7.86
C ASP A 65 17.76 -5.33 6.72
N THR A 66 18.11 -4.05 6.73
CA THR A 66 17.81 -3.11 5.64
C THR A 66 18.45 -3.55 4.32
N ALA A 67 19.73 -3.97 4.35
CA ALA A 67 20.43 -4.47 3.19
C ALA A 67 19.78 -5.72 2.61
N GLY A 68 19.32 -6.63 3.48
CA GLY A 68 18.58 -7.84 3.07
C GLY A 68 17.26 -7.55 2.37
N VAL A 69 16.49 -6.57 2.86
CA VAL A 69 15.25 -6.10 2.19
C VAL A 69 15.57 -5.45 0.84
N LEU A 70 16.58 -4.58 0.79
CA LEU A 70 17.01 -3.93 -0.46
C LEU A 70 17.46 -4.94 -1.51
N ALA A 71 18.28 -5.92 -1.15
CA ALA A 71 18.73 -6.96 -2.07
C ALA A 71 17.56 -7.78 -2.64
N ALA A 72 16.57 -8.11 -1.81
CA ALA A 72 15.37 -8.81 -2.25
C ALA A 72 14.50 -7.94 -3.19
N LEU A 73 14.36 -6.64 -2.90
CA LEU A 73 13.62 -5.70 -3.75
C LEU A 73 14.35 -5.46 -5.08
N ASP A 74 15.68 -5.34 -5.06
CA ASP A 74 16.50 -5.08 -6.25
C ASP A 74 16.46 -6.24 -7.26
N ALA A 75 16.08 -7.46 -6.83
CA ALA A 75 15.80 -8.57 -7.75
C ALA A 75 14.58 -8.29 -8.67
N HIS A 76 13.71 -7.38 -8.30
CA HIS A 76 12.57 -6.94 -9.09
C HIS A 76 12.82 -5.65 -9.89
N ARG A 77 13.99 -5.03 -9.72
CA ARG A 77 14.34 -3.80 -10.41
C ARG A 77 14.86 -4.09 -11.83
N THR A 78 14.40 -3.31 -12.79
CA THR A 78 14.88 -3.37 -14.16
C THR A 78 16.05 -2.41 -14.41
N ALA A 79 16.83 -2.67 -15.44
CA ALA A 79 18.01 -1.85 -15.76
C ALA A 79 17.67 -0.40 -16.13
N ASP A 80 16.46 -0.15 -16.61
CA ASP A 80 15.93 1.17 -16.95
C ASP A 80 15.41 1.97 -15.74
N GLY A 81 15.44 1.39 -14.55
CA GLY A 81 15.04 2.04 -13.30
C GLY A 81 13.61 1.76 -12.86
N GLY A 82 12.82 1.03 -13.63
CA GLY A 82 11.49 0.57 -13.27
C GLY A 82 11.49 -0.73 -12.46
N TYR A 83 10.31 -1.34 -12.30
CA TYR A 83 10.12 -2.59 -11.57
C TYR A 83 9.25 -3.59 -12.34
N ALA A 84 9.62 -4.87 -12.26
CA ALA A 84 9.02 -5.97 -13.00
C ALA A 84 9.09 -7.29 -12.19
N TYR A 85 9.22 -8.42 -12.90
CA TYR A 85 9.52 -9.76 -12.38
C TYR A 85 8.56 -10.21 -11.27
N GLY A 86 7.27 -9.88 -11.41
CA GLY A 86 6.23 -10.30 -10.45
C GLY A 86 6.33 -9.61 -9.09
N LEU A 87 6.94 -8.41 -8.98
CA LEU A 87 6.83 -7.60 -7.76
C LEU A 87 5.35 -7.34 -7.44
N GLU A 88 4.58 -6.93 -8.45
CA GLU A 88 3.13 -7.01 -8.42
C GLU A 88 2.69 -8.43 -8.80
N PRO A 89 2.09 -9.21 -7.87
CA PRO A 89 1.78 -10.63 -8.11
C PRO A 89 0.88 -10.88 -9.32
N ASP A 90 0.01 -9.94 -9.67
CA ASP A 90 -0.89 -10.06 -10.80
C ASP A 90 -0.22 -9.79 -12.17
N VAL A 91 1.01 -9.29 -12.19
CA VAL A 91 1.69 -8.84 -13.41
C VAL A 91 3.01 -9.55 -13.61
N ARG A 92 3.13 -10.30 -14.70
CA ARG A 92 4.30 -11.11 -15.03
C ARG A 92 5.13 -10.47 -16.15
N GLY A 93 6.35 -10.93 -16.28
CA GLY A 93 7.25 -10.55 -17.37
C GLY A 93 8.45 -9.71 -16.91
N PRO A 94 9.44 -9.53 -17.81
CA PRO A 94 10.68 -8.84 -17.49
C PRO A 94 10.65 -7.32 -17.74
N ALA A 95 9.61 -6.83 -18.44
CA ALA A 95 9.47 -5.40 -18.73
C ALA A 95 8.83 -4.67 -17.56
N ALA A 96 9.40 -3.56 -17.16
CA ALA A 96 8.87 -2.73 -16.08
C ALA A 96 7.43 -2.29 -16.34
N GLN A 97 6.63 -2.26 -15.27
CA GLN A 97 5.21 -1.87 -15.32
C GLN A 97 4.90 -0.82 -14.26
N PRO A 98 4.13 0.23 -14.58
CA PRO A 98 3.79 1.27 -13.61
C PRO A 98 3.09 0.73 -12.35
N ILE A 99 2.22 -0.28 -12.48
CA ILE A 99 1.52 -0.90 -11.36
C ILE A 99 2.45 -1.58 -10.34
N ALA A 100 3.68 -1.96 -10.72
CA ALA A 100 4.66 -2.54 -9.81
C ALA A 100 5.39 -1.49 -8.95
N VAL A 101 5.44 -0.23 -9.41
CA VAL A 101 6.18 0.85 -8.74
C VAL A 101 5.65 1.18 -7.35
N PRO A 102 4.32 1.26 -7.09
CA PRO A 102 3.79 1.51 -5.75
C PRO A 102 4.29 0.53 -4.71
N GLY A 103 4.38 -0.77 -5.05
CA GLY A 103 4.93 -1.79 -4.16
C GLY A 103 6.39 -1.55 -3.80
N ALA A 104 7.22 -1.17 -4.79
CA ALA A 104 8.61 -0.84 -4.56
C ALA A 104 8.79 0.38 -3.66
N LEU A 105 8.06 1.46 -3.95
CA LEU A 105 8.14 2.69 -3.18
C LEU A 105 7.65 2.50 -1.74
N LEU A 106 6.62 1.67 -1.53
CA LEU A 106 6.15 1.30 -0.20
C LEU A 106 7.27 0.61 0.60
N VAL A 107 7.92 -0.39 0.02
CA VAL A 107 9.04 -1.09 0.68
C VAL A 107 10.18 -0.13 1.00
N LEU A 108 10.57 0.72 0.05
CA LEU A 108 11.63 1.70 0.26
C LEU A 108 11.30 2.73 1.35
N GLU A 109 10.02 3.14 1.48
CA GLU A 109 9.59 3.99 2.59
C GLU A 109 9.65 3.24 3.94
N GLU A 110 9.17 2.00 3.99
CA GLU A 110 9.13 1.17 5.20
C GLU A 110 10.52 1.02 5.84
N ILE A 111 11.55 0.85 5.01
CA ILE A 111 12.93 0.65 5.47
C ILE A 111 13.77 1.94 5.46
N GLY A 112 13.17 3.10 5.16
CA GLY A 112 13.87 4.37 5.10
C GLY A 112 14.89 4.52 3.97
N ALA A 113 14.85 3.66 2.94
CA ALA A 113 15.83 3.58 1.86
C ALA A 113 15.40 4.24 0.54
N LEU A 114 14.32 5.02 0.54
CA LEU A 114 13.93 5.84 -0.61
C LEU A 114 14.85 7.07 -0.69
N ASP A 115 16.06 6.88 -1.18
CA ASP A 115 17.03 7.93 -1.41
C ASP A 115 16.78 8.68 -2.72
N ALA A 116 17.48 9.82 -2.90
CA ALA A 116 17.30 10.69 -4.06
C ALA A 116 17.72 10.01 -5.38
N ALA A 117 18.70 9.09 -5.36
CA ALA A 117 19.18 8.41 -6.57
C ALA A 117 18.15 7.38 -7.06
N ARG A 118 17.62 6.56 -6.16
CA ARG A 118 16.56 5.59 -6.47
C ARG A 118 15.27 6.30 -6.92
N ALA A 119 14.87 7.34 -6.20
CA ALA A 119 13.69 8.13 -6.54
C ALA A 119 13.82 8.78 -7.92
N ARG A 120 14.99 9.36 -8.23
CA ARG A 120 15.26 9.96 -9.55
C ARG A 120 15.21 8.92 -10.67
N ALA A 121 15.81 7.75 -10.49
CA ALA A 121 15.80 6.69 -11.51
C ALA A 121 14.36 6.21 -11.81
N VAL A 122 13.51 6.09 -10.78
CA VAL A 122 12.10 5.79 -10.95
C VAL A 122 11.36 6.91 -11.69
N CYS A 123 11.61 8.16 -11.34
CA CYS A 123 10.99 9.31 -12.00
C CYS A 123 11.42 9.45 -13.46
N ASP A 124 12.71 9.21 -13.78
CA ASP A 124 13.24 9.23 -15.15
C ASP A 124 12.55 8.16 -16.01
N TRP A 125 12.41 6.93 -15.48
CA TRP A 125 11.70 5.86 -16.17
C TRP A 125 10.23 6.20 -16.38
N LEU A 126 9.52 6.70 -15.35
CA LEU A 126 8.11 7.09 -15.43
C LEU A 126 7.89 8.24 -16.44
N ALA A 127 8.81 9.19 -16.53
CA ALA A 127 8.77 10.25 -17.53
C ALA A 127 8.75 9.71 -18.97
N GLY A 128 9.44 8.58 -19.22
CA GLY A 128 9.48 7.92 -20.52
C GLY A 128 8.19 7.18 -20.92
N VAL A 129 7.30 6.90 -19.95
CA VAL A 129 6.07 6.12 -20.18
C VAL A 129 4.78 6.89 -19.83
N ALA A 130 4.91 8.11 -19.32
CA ALA A 130 3.80 8.94 -18.92
C ALA A 130 3.02 9.49 -20.13
N ALA A 131 1.75 9.77 -19.90
CA ALA A 131 0.94 10.57 -20.79
C ALA A 131 1.42 12.05 -20.81
N PRO A 132 1.05 12.84 -21.84
CA PRO A 132 1.47 14.23 -21.94
C PRO A 132 1.06 15.13 -20.77
N ASP A 133 0.02 14.74 -20.02
CA ASP A 133 -0.45 15.42 -18.81
C ASP A 133 0.31 15.00 -17.53
N GLY A 134 1.28 14.10 -17.64
CA GLY A 134 2.10 13.58 -16.54
C GLY A 134 1.53 12.35 -15.83
N GLY A 135 0.30 11.95 -16.12
CA GLY A 135 -0.28 10.72 -15.59
C GLY A 135 0.39 9.49 -16.19
N VAL A 136 0.49 8.40 -15.42
CA VAL A 136 0.99 7.13 -15.93
C VAL A 136 -0.13 6.10 -16.07
N PRO A 137 -0.10 5.24 -17.10
CA PRO A 137 -1.07 4.17 -17.24
C PRO A 137 -0.93 3.13 -16.12
N VAL A 138 -1.92 2.28 -15.94
CA VAL A 138 -1.84 1.16 -14.98
C VAL A 138 -0.79 0.16 -15.45
N VAL A 139 -0.86 -0.25 -16.72
CA VAL A 139 0.08 -1.18 -17.35
C VAL A 139 0.46 -0.69 -18.75
N LEU A 140 1.58 -1.20 -19.26
CA LEU A 140 2.11 -0.89 -20.59
C LEU A 140 1.81 -2.03 -21.59
N PRO A 141 1.80 -1.75 -22.91
CA PRO A 141 1.64 -2.76 -23.96
C PRO A 141 2.62 -3.94 -23.85
N SER A 142 3.82 -3.72 -23.32
CA SER A 142 4.84 -4.76 -23.08
C SER A 142 4.37 -5.90 -22.17
N LEU A 143 3.24 -5.75 -21.47
CA LEU A 143 2.62 -6.82 -20.68
C LEU A 143 1.90 -7.88 -21.55
N ARG A 144 1.51 -7.56 -22.79
CA ARG A 144 0.67 -8.43 -23.64
C ARG A 144 1.13 -9.87 -23.78
N PRO A 145 2.43 -10.18 -23.97
CA PRO A 145 2.92 -11.54 -24.12
C PRO A 145 2.87 -12.39 -22.84
N TYR A 146 2.59 -11.79 -21.70
CA TYR A 146 2.75 -12.44 -20.40
C TYR A 146 1.41 -12.73 -19.72
N PRO A 147 1.36 -13.72 -18.80
CA PRO A 147 0.18 -14.02 -18.00
C PRO A 147 -0.24 -12.78 -17.16
N ARG A 148 -1.52 -12.50 -17.17
CA ARG A 148 -2.15 -11.37 -16.46
C ARG A 148 -3.62 -11.64 -16.16
N PRO A 149 -4.23 -10.91 -15.21
CA PRO A 149 -5.65 -11.03 -14.93
C PRO A 149 -6.50 -10.66 -16.17
N PRO A 150 -7.59 -11.38 -16.42
CA PRO A 150 -8.47 -11.08 -17.56
C PRO A 150 -9.19 -9.73 -17.42
N PHE A 151 -9.23 -9.17 -16.20
CA PHE A 151 -9.86 -7.88 -15.90
C PHE A 151 -8.90 -6.69 -15.97
N VAL A 152 -7.62 -6.90 -16.30
CA VAL A 152 -6.65 -5.82 -16.54
C VAL A 152 -6.56 -5.54 -18.03
N PRO A 153 -7.16 -4.44 -18.52
CA PRO A 153 -7.04 -4.05 -19.91
C PRO A 153 -5.59 -3.61 -20.19
N VAL A 154 -5.02 -4.17 -21.26
CA VAL A 154 -3.67 -3.82 -21.71
C VAL A 154 -3.79 -3.02 -23.01
N PRO A 155 -3.21 -1.82 -23.09
CA PRO A 155 -3.26 -1.00 -24.29
C PRO A 155 -2.67 -1.72 -25.51
N GLU A 156 -3.09 -1.33 -26.71
CA GLU A 156 -2.45 -1.79 -27.95
C GLU A 156 -1.09 -1.15 -28.14
N GLU A 157 -0.20 -1.82 -28.91
CA GLU A 157 1.07 -1.20 -29.29
C GLU A 157 0.82 0.06 -30.14
N GLY A 158 1.49 1.15 -29.77
CA GLY A 158 1.35 2.44 -30.46
C GLY A 158 0.15 3.28 -30.01
N GLU A 159 -0.70 2.80 -29.12
CA GLU A 159 -1.70 3.65 -28.49
C GLU A 159 -1.04 4.70 -27.57
N PRO A 160 -1.46 5.96 -27.63
CA PRO A 160 -0.98 6.96 -26.68
C PRO A 160 -1.26 6.53 -25.24
N PRO A 161 -0.30 6.72 -24.30
CA PRO A 161 -0.53 6.38 -22.91
C PRO A 161 -1.65 7.26 -22.32
N VAL A 162 -2.52 6.66 -21.53
CA VAL A 162 -3.58 7.37 -20.80
C VAL A 162 -3.27 7.30 -19.31
N GLY A 163 -3.12 8.45 -18.67
CA GLY A 163 -2.87 8.53 -17.24
C GLY A 163 -4.05 8.00 -16.43
N ALA A 164 -3.77 7.27 -15.35
CA ALA A 164 -4.74 6.75 -14.39
C ALA A 164 -4.41 7.27 -12.98
N LEU A 165 -5.41 7.80 -12.28
CA LEU A 165 -5.25 8.22 -10.89
C LEU A 165 -4.86 7.05 -9.99
N LEU A 166 -5.37 5.85 -10.30
CA LEU A 166 -5.06 4.61 -9.59
C LEU A 166 -3.55 4.35 -9.48
N SER A 167 -2.81 4.42 -10.57
CA SER A 167 -1.36 4.23 -10.58
C SER A 167 -0.61 5.48 -10.16
N THR A 168 -0.93 6.63 -10.77
CA THR A 168 -0.20 7.88 -10.56
C THR A 168 -0.26 8.36 -9.12
N GLY A 169 -1.45 8.34 -8.49
CA GLY A 169 -1.63 8.81 -7.11
C GLY A 169 -0.85 8.00 -6.08
N GLN A 170 -0.76 6.69 -6.27
CA GLN A 170 0.02 5.82 -5.38
C GLN A 170 1.53 6.01 -5.53
N ILE A 171 2.00 6.35 -6.72
CA ILE A 171 3.42 6.61 -7.00
C ILE A 171 3.85 7.99 -6.51
N VAL A 172 3.04 9.01 -6.78
CA VAL A 172 3.35 10.41 -6.43
C VAL A 172 3.44 10.60 -4.92
N ALA A 173 2.59 9.94 -4.15
CA ALA A 173 2.48 10.13 -2.70
C ALA A 173 3.81 9.92 -1.93
N PRO A 174 4.51 8.78 -2.04
CA PRO A 174 5.79 8.57 -1.34
C PRO A 174 6.89 9.52 -1.83
N LEU A 175 6.91 9.87 -3.10
CA LEU A 175 7.89 10.80 -3.66
C LEU A 175 7.71 12.23 -3.12
N LEU A 176 6.45 12.68 -2.96
CA LEU A 176 6.14 13.97 -2.33
C LEU A 176 6.53 13.98 -0.84
N ARG A 177 6.21 12.94 -0.09
CA ARG A 177 6.61 12.84 1.33
C ARG A 177 8.13 12.91 1.51
N ARG A 178 8.87 12.38 0.54
CA ARG A 178 10.33 12.41 0.55
C ARG A 178 10.92 13.73 0.06
N GLY A 179 10.09 14.65 -0.44
CA GLY A 179 10.53 15.94 -0.97
C GLY A 179 11.37 15.83 -2.24
N ILE A 180 11.06 14.86 -3.10
CA ILE A 180 11.77 14.68 -4.36
C ILE A 180 11.41 15.81 -5.32
N ASP A 181 12.44 16.42 -5.91
CA ASP A 181 12.30 17.42 -6.97
C ASP A 181 12.61 16.76 -8.34
N HIS A 182 11.59 16.70 -9.20
CA HIS A 182 11.70 16.14 -10.54
C HIS A 182 10.62 16.68 -11.47
N PRO A 183 10.93 17.04 -12.74
CA PRO A 183 9.94 17.63 -13.68
C PRO A 183 8.71 16.75 -13.88
N TRP A 184 8.90 15.43 -14.04
CA TRP A 184 7.77 14.51 -14.15
C TRP A 184 6.89 14.53 -12.88
N LEU A 185 7.48 14.54 -11.69
CA LEU A 185 6.71 14.56 -10.44
C LEU A 185 5.84 15.81 -10.32
N THR A 186 6.35 16.95 -10.80
CA THR A 186 5.56 18.20 -10.87
C THR A 186 4.35 18.03 -11.79
N ALA A 187 4.55 17.49 -13.00
CA ALA A 187 3.46 17.23 -13.95
C ALA A 187 2.46 16.19 -13.41
N ALA A 188 2.96 15.08 -12.86
CA ALA A 188 2.14 14.01 -12.27
C ALA A 188 1.33 14.50 -11.05
N THR A 189 1.89 15.42 -10.26
CA THR A 189 1.17 16.07 -9.15
C THR A 189 0.02 16.94 -9.68
N ALA A 190 0.24 17.70 -10.75
CA ALA A 190 -0.81 18.50 -11.38
C ALA A 190 -1.90 17.60 -11.98
N PHE A 191 -1.52 16.50 -12.65
CA PHE A 191 -2.45 15.47 -13.10
C PHE A 191 -3.32 14.93 -11.96
N CYS A 192 -2.71 14.51 -10.86
CA CYS A 192 -3.45 13.98 -9.71
C CYS A 192 -4.41 15.01 -9.10
N ARG A 193 -3.99 16.27 -8.98
CA ARG A 193 -4.89 17.36 -8.53
C ARG A 193 -6.10 17.49 -9.42
N SER A 194 -5.89 17.62 -10.72
CA SER A 194 -6.96 17.72 -11.71
C SER A 194 -7.89 16.51 -11.69
N ALA A 195 -7.33 15.30 -11.62
CA ALA A 195 -8.10 14.07 -11.57
C ALA A 195 -8.99 14.01 -10.31
N VAL A 196 -8.43 14.35 -9.13
CA VAL A 196 -9.19 14.38 -7.87
C VAL A 196 -10.31 15.43 -7.95
N GLU A 197 -10.04 16.67 -8.39
CA GLU A 197 -11.03 17.73 -8.48
C GLU A 197 -12.21 17.40 -9.42
N ASN A 198 -11.93 16.62 -10.46
CA ASN A 198 -12.94 16.21 -11.46
C ASN A 198 -13.62 14.88 -11.14
N LEU A 199 -13.24 14.18 -10.08
CA LEU A 199 -13.81 12.88 -9.71
C LEU A 199 -15.29 13.05 -9.31
N ARG A 200 -16.20 12.38 -10.04
CA ARG A 200 -17.66 12.39 -9.78
C ARG A 200 -18.19 10.98 -9.49
N GLU A 201 -17.59 9.99 -10.09
CA GLU A 201 -17.74 8.59 -9.79
C GLU A 201 -16.37 8.02 -9.52
N THR A 202 -16.27 6.99 -8.67
CA THR A 202 -14.99 6.39 -8.35
C THR A 202 -15.13 4.90 -8.04
N HIS A 203 -14.01 4.22 -8.16
CA HIS A 203 -13.82 2.83 -7.77
C HIS A 203 -13.06 2.79 -6.43
N PRO A 204 -13.29 1.80 -5.54
CA PRO A 204 -12.57 1.73 -4.26
C PRO A 204 -11.05 1.85 -4.37
N TYR A 205 -10.43 1.18 -5.33
CA TYR A 205 -8.97 1.28 -5.55
C TYR A 205 -8.53 2.69 -6.00
N GLU A 206 -9.32 3.35 -6.83
CA GLU A 206 -9.04 4.72 -7.27
C GLU A 206 -9.21 5.72 -6.11
N ALA A 207 -10.28 5.56 -5.31
CA ALA A 207 -10.47 6.36 -4.09
C ALA A 207 -9.33 6.14 -3.09
N GLY A 208 -8.84 4.90 -2.97
CA GLY A 208 -7.67 4.56 -2.18
C GLY A 208 -6.38 5.23 -2.67
N ALA A 209 -6.19 5.33 -3.99
CA ALA A 209 -5.06 6.06 -4.58
C ALA A 209 -5.19 7.57 -4.38
N ALA A 210 -6.40 8.11 -4.57
CA ALA A 210 -6.70 9.54 -4.34
C ALA A 210 -6.41 9.97 -2.90
N ILE A 211 -6.86 9.19 -1.90
CA ILE A 211 -6.61 9.55 -0.50
C ILE A 211 -5.14 9.47 -0.13
N ARG A 212 -4.39 8.49 -0.64
CA ARG A 212 -2.93 8.41 -0.43
C ARG A 212 -2.21 9.64 -0.98
N PHE A 213 -2.61 10.11 -2.16
CA PHE A 213 -2.10 11.35 -2.74
C PHE A 213 -2.45 12.56 -1.86
N LEU A 214 -3.71 12.69 -1.43
CA LEU A 214 -4.17 13.78 -0.57
C LEU A 214 -3.45 13.81 0.79
N ASP A 215 -3.12 12.65 1.35
CA ASP A 215 -2.33 12.53 2.59
C ASP A 215 -0.88 13.00 2.43
N ALA A 216 -0.39 13.16 1.20
CA ALA A 216 1.02 13.47 0.91
C ALA A 216 1.25 14.90 0.39
N VAL A 217 0.22 15.59 -0.13
CA VAL A 217 0.44 16.92 -0.74
C VAL A 217 0.70 17.98 0.31
N PRO A 218 1.59 18.96 0.01
CA PRO A 218 1.91 20.05 0.95
C PRO A 218 0.74 21.00 1.22
N ASP A 219 -0.17 21.18 0.25
CA ASP A 219 -1.37 22.03 0.38
C ASP A 219 -2.42 21.33 1.24
N THR A 220 -2.23 21.38 2.54
CA THR A 220 -3.06 20.67 3.51
C THR A 220 -4.50 21.22 3.63
N ALA A 221 -4.75 22.47 3.22
CA ALA A 221 -6.09 23.06 3.22
C ALA A 221 -6.93 22.48 2.07
N TRP A 222 -6.40 22.51 0.85
CA TRP A 222 -7.00 21.89 -0.32
C TRP A 222 -7.18 20.39 -0.12
N ALA A 223 -6.13 19.69 0.36
CA ALA A 223 -6.18 18.24 0.59
C ALA A 223 -7.30 17.85 1.58
N ARG A 224 -7.50 18.60 2.65
CA ARG A 224 -8.60 18.35 3.61
C ARG A 224 -9.97 18.58 2.98
N GLN A 225 -10.12 19.62 2.16
CA GLN A 225 -11.38 19.89 1.46
C GLN A 225 -11.71 18.76 0.49
N GLU A 226 -10.76 18.35 -0.37
CA GLU A 226 -10.95 17.29 -1.35
C GLU A 226 -11.11 15.91 -0.68
N ALA A 227 -10.40 15.64 0.40
CA ALA A 227 -10.61 14.42 1.17
C ALA A 227 -12.02 14.34 1.76
N ALA A 228 -12.56 15.45 2.27
CA ALA A 228 -13.94 15.48 2.77
C ALA A 228 -14.96 15.21 1.63
N ARG A 229 -14.76 15.80 0.46
CA ARG A 229 -15.59 15.58 -0.73
C ARG A 229 -15.50 14.12 -1.21
N LEU A 230 -14.30 13.57 -1.28
CA LEU A 230 -14.07 12.17 -1.64
C LEU A 230 -14.72 11.21 -0.66
N GLY A 231 -14.64 11.48 0.65
CA GLY A 231 -15.30 10.67 1.67
C GLY A 231 -16.83 10.69 1.55
N ALA A 232 -17.42 11.84 1.23
CA ALA A 232 -18.86 11.93 0.94
C ALA A 232 -19.21 11.06 -0.29
N LEU A 233 -18.43 11.15 -1.37
CA LEU A 233 -18.62 10.36 -2.59
C LEU A 233 -18.53 8.85 -2.34
N VAL A 234 -17.53 8.40 -1.57
CA VAL A 234 -17.34 6.98 -1.19
C VAL A 234 -18.57 6.45 -0.44
N ARG A 235 -19.13 7.23 0.48
CA ARG A 235 -20.31 6.86 1.25
C ARG A 235 -21.58 6.89 0.40
N GLU A 236 -21.78 7.93 -0.41
CA GLU A 236 -22.94 8.10 -1.30
C GLU A 236 -23.03 6.96 -2.33
N GLN A 237 -21.90 6.59 -2.91
CA GLN A 237 -21.83 5.48 -3.88
C GLN A 237 -21.84 4.10 -3.22
N ARG A 238 -21.84 4.02 -1.89
CA ARG A 238 -21.88 2.78 -1.12
C ARG A 238 -20.72 1.84 -1.48
N ILE A 239 -19.55 2.37 -1.77
CA ILE A 239 -18.35 1.60 -2.12
C ILE A 239 -17.44 1.33 -0.90
N VAL A 240 -17.99 1.45 0.29
CA VAL A 240 -17.39 1.05 1.56
C VAL A 240 -18.40 0.25 2.39
N LEU A 241 -17.99 -0.89 2.90
CA LEU A 241 -18.78 -1.71 3.80
C LEU A 241 -18.56 -1.25 5.24
N LEU A 242 -19.56 -0.59 5.83
CA LEU A 242 -19.47 0.01 7.17
C LEU A 242 -19.75 -0.99 8.29
N ASP A 243 -20.48 -2.04 7.98
CA ASP A 243 -20.83 -3.13 8.89
C ASP A 243 -20.64 -4.49 8.20
N PRO A 244 -19.59 -5.24 8.52
CA PRO A 244 -19.33 -6.55 7.91
C PRO A 244 -20.46 -7.57 8.11
N ALA A 245 -21.34 -7.36 9.11
CA ALA A 245 -22.50 -8.21 9.33
C ALA A 245 -23.66 -7.94 8.33
N ARG A 246 -23.54 -6.86 7.53
CA ARG A 246 -24.58 -6.43 6.55
C ARG A 246 -23.95 -6.11 5.19
N PRO A 247 -23.40 -7.12 4.48
CA PRO A 247 -22.73 -6.91 3.21
C PRO A 247 -23.63 -6.29 2.13
N GLU A 248 -24.95 -6.46 2.21
CA GLU A 248 -25.95 -5.86 1.33
C GLU A 248 -26.02 -4.32 1.40
N ASP A 249 -25.50 -3.72 2.47
CA ASP A 249 -25.44 -2.26 2.62
C ASP A 249 -24.39 -1.60 1.71
N ALA A 250 -23.42 -2.37 1.20
CA ALA A 250 -22.42 -1.89 0.27
C ALA A 250 -22.65 -2.44 -1.15
N ARG A 251 -22.26 -1.65 -2.14
CA ARG A 251 -22.29 -2.06 -3.55
C ARG A 251 -21.01 -2.84 -3.87
N ILE A 252 -21.15 -3.97 -4.55
CA ILE A 252 -20.00 -4.64 -5.18
C ILE A 252 -19.56 -3.83 -6.39
N SER A 253 -18.31 -3.40 -6.41
CA SER A 253 -17.76 -2.59 -7.49
C SER A 253 -17.48 -3.45 -8.73
N PRO A 254 -17.50 -2.87 -9.94
CA PRO A 254 -17.17 -3.60 -11.15
C PRO A 254 -15.79 -4.26 -11.07
N GLY A 255 -15.68 -5.52 -11.49
CA GLY A 255 -14.44 -6.28 -11.43
C GLY A 255 -14.14 -6.94 -10.08
N TYR A 256 -14.97 -6.73 -9.07
CA TYR A 256 -14.83 -7.38 -7.77
C TYR A 256 -15.42 -8.79 -7.78
N ALA A 257 -14.83 -9.67 -6.98
CA ALA A 257 -15.42 -10.96 -6.66
C ALA A 257 -16.70 -10.80 -5.83
N PRO A 258 -17.62 -11.77 -5.87
CA PRO A 258 -18.75 -11.81 -4.94
C PRO A 258 -18.25 -11.77 -3.50
N GLY A 259 -18.74 -10.80 -2.71
CA GLY A 259 -18.34 -10.60 -1.31
C GLY A 259 -17.09 -9.73 -1.12
N GLU A 260 -16.45 -9.28 -2.18
CA GLU A 260 -15.36 -8.31 -2.08
C GLU A 260 -15.89 -6.91 -1.78
N HIS A 261 -15.41 -6.32 -0.69
CA HIS A 261 -15.74 -4.98 -0.27
C HIS A 261 -14.52 -4.28 0.34
N HIS A 262 -14.39 -2.99 0.13
CA HIS A 262 -13.51 -2.16 0.95
C HIS A 262 -14.20 -1.81 2.27
N LEU A 263 -13.46 -1.93 3.36
CA LEU A 263 -13.87 -1.53 4.70
C LEU A 263 -13.26 -0.18 5.08
N PRO A 264 -13.67 0.45 6.18
CA PRO A 264 -13.11 1.72 6.63
C PRO A 264 -11.58 1.75 6.74
N HIS A 265 -10.96 0.67 7.20
CA HIS A 265 -9.50 0.57 7.35
C HIS A 265 -8.74 0.45 6.02
N ASP A 266 -9.38 0.08 4.91
CA ASP A 266 -8.74 0.05 3.59
C ASP A 266 -8.46 1.45 3.05
N TYR A 267 -9.32 2.40 3.38
CA TYR A 267 -9.12 3.82 3.07
C TYR A 267 -8.28 4.51 4.14
N ALA A 268 -8.57 4.29 5.41
CA ALA A 268 -7.87 4.87 6.56
C ALA A 268 -6.91 3.82 7.18
N ARG A 269 -5.85 3.47 6.47
CA ARG A 269 -4.87 2.45 6.92
C ARG A 269 -4.08 2.88 8.15
N ARG A 270 -4.04 4.17 8.42
CA ARG A 270 -3.37 4.78 9.57
C ARG A 270 -4.29 5.80 10.25
N PRO A 271 -4.14 6.01 11.56
CA PRO A 271 -4.97 6.96 12.32
C PRO A 271 -4.83 8.41 11.86
N ASP A 272 -3.67 8.79 11.30
CA ASP A 272 -3.35 10.14 10.84
C ASP A 272 -3.82 10.43 9.40
N SER A 273 -4.32 9.42 8.66
CA SER A 273 -4.88 9.64 7.32
C SER A 273 -6.09 10.57 7.36
N LEU A 274 -6.23 11.42 6.35
CA LEU A 274 -7.41 12.28 6.16
C LEU A 274 -8.70 11.45 6.04
N ALA A 275 -8.63 10.22 5.49
CA ALA A 275 -9.77 9.30 5.42
C ALA A 275 -10.28 8.85 6.79
N ARG A 276 -9.48 8.97 7.87
CA ARG A 276 -9.95 8.65 9.23
C ARG A 276 -11.22 9.43 9.60
N ARG A 277 -11.38 10.63 9.06
CA ARG A 277 -12.52 11.53 9.30
C ARG A 277 -13.78 11.12 8.53
N TRP A 278 -13.69 10.20 7.59
CA TRP A 278 -14.85 9.69 6.84
C TRP A 278 -15.73 8.77 7.68
N PHE A 279 -15.17 8.22 8.74
CA PHE A 279 -15.78 7.15 9.53
C PHE A 279 -15.88 7.52 11.00
N THR A 280 -16.98 7.11 11.61
CA THR A 280 -17.12 7.13 13.06
C THR A 280 -16.15 6.13 13.70
N THR A 281 -15.84 6.35 14.98
CA THR A 281 -15.01 5.40 15.74
C THR A 281 -15.62 3.99 15.77
N ALA A 282 -16.95 3.88 15.81
CA ALA A 282 -17.62 2.59 15.80
C ALA A 282 -17.53 1.86 14.45
N GLU A 283 -17.69 2.56 13.33
CA GLU A 283 -17.54 1.99 11.98
C GLU A 283 -16.13 1.48 11.76
N LEU A 284 -15.13 2.29 12.10
CA LEU A 284 -13.74 1.88 11.99
C LEU A 284 -13.40 0.70 12.91
N ALA A 285 -13.91 0.72 14.15
CA ALA A 285 -13.68 -0.38 15.10
C ALA A 285 -14.24 -1.70 14.57
N ARG A 286 -15.46 -1.71 13.99
CA ARG A 286 -16.03 -2.92 13.36
C ARG A 286 -15.15 -3.42 12.19
N GLY A 287 -14.67 -2.52 11.34
CA GLY A 287 -13.77 -2.89 10.24
C GLY A 287 -12.46 -3.49 10.74
N LEU A 288 -11.85 -2.91 11.77
CA LEU A 288 -10.61 -3.43 12.36
C LEU A 288 -10.82 -4.75 13.13
N ASP A 289 -11.96 -4.92 13.80
CA ASP A 289 -12.31 -6.18 14.47
C ASP A 289 -12.53 -7.30 13.43
N HIS A 290 -13.15 -6.96 12.30
CA HIS A 290 -13.30 -7.88 11.16
C HIS A 290 -11.94 -8.25 10.57
N LEU A 291 -11.08 -7.27 10.26
CA LEU A 291 -9.72 -7.51 9.77
C LEU A 291 -8.96 -8.46 10.71
N ALA A 292 -9.04 -8.24 12.02
CA ALA A 292 -8.40 -9.12 12.99
C ALA A 292 -8.97 -10.55 12.96
N ALA A 293 -10.27 -10.71 12.72
CA ALA A 293 -10.95 -12.00 12.68
C ALA A 293 -10.71 -12.79 11.38
N GLU A 294 -10.26 -12.14 10.31
CA GLU A 294 -10.00 -12.77 9.00
C GLU A 294 -8.71 -13.58 8.94
N GLN A 295 -7.85 -13.51 9.96
CA GLN A 295 -6.65 -14.34 10.00
C GLN A 295 -7.03 -15.81 9.88
N GLN A 296 -6.47 -16.48 8.86
CA GLN A 296 -6.76 -17.87 8.56
C GLN A 296 -6.02 -18.84 9.51
N PRO A 297 -6.44 -20.11 9.59
CA PRO A 297 -5.76 -21.10 10.43
C PRO A 297 -4.27 -21.31 10.13
N ASP A 298 -3.82 -21.00 8.92
CA ASP A 298 -2.41 -21.02 8.52
C ASP A 298 -1.62 -19.77 8.99
N GLY A 299 -2.30 -18.80 9.60
CA GLY A 299 -1.72 -17.56 10.11
C GLY A 299 -1.72 -16.38 9.13
N GLY A 300 -1.98 -16.61 7.83
CA GLY A 300 -2.06 -15.56 6.82
C GLY A 300 -3.44 -14.92 6.71
N TRP A 301 -3.52 -13.76 6.02
CA TRP A 301 -4.79 -13.14 5.62
C TRP A 301 -5.17 -13.53 4.20
N PRO A 302 -6.47 -13.64 3.89
CA PRO A 302 -6.95 -13.94 2.55
C PRO A 302 -6.80 -12.75 1.61
N ILE A 303 -6.81 -13.02 0.29
CA ILE A 303 -7.10 -12.00 -0.72
C ILE A 303 -8.62 -11.94 -0.96
N HIS A 304 -9.14 -10.76 -1.28
CA HIS A 304 -10.56 -10.53 -1.48
C HIS A 304 -10.94 -10.27 -2.95
N TRP A 305 -9.95 -10.10 -3.86
CA TRP A 305 -10.19 -9.92 -5.28
C TRP A 305 -10.29 -11.25 -6.04
N VAL A 306 -10.72 -11.18 -7.29
CA VAL A 306 -10.88 -12.35 -8.15
C VAL A 306 -9.58 -13.13 -8.28
N ARG A 307 -9.62 -14.40 -7.90
CA ARG A 307 -8.51 -15.35 -8.05
C ARG A 307 -8.46 -15.83 -9.49
N TRP A 308 -7.57 -15.28 -10.27
CA TRP A 308 -7.39 -15.71 -11.66
C TRP A 308 -6.29 -16.77 -11.81
N SER A 309 -5.43 -16.93 -10.82
CA SER A 309 -4.32 -17.89 -10.81
C SER A 309 -3.98 -18.30 -9.38
N ALA A 310 -3.75 -19.58 -9.14
CA ALA A 310 -3.34 -20.11 -7.85
C ALA A 310 -1.97 -19.56 -7.40
N SER A 311 -1.03 -19.36 -8.35
CA SER A 311 0.28 -18.80 -8.04
C SER A 311 0.18 -17.34 -7.58
N THR A 312 -0.72 -16.58 -8.20
CA THR A 312 -0.94 -15.17 -7.80
C THR A 312 -1.48 -15.07 -6.39
N GLU A 313 -2.43 -15.93 -5.99
CA GLU A 313 -2.93 -15.97 -4.61
C GLU A 313 -1.79 -16.27 -3.62
N ALA A 314 -0.99 -17.30 -3.92
CA ALA A 314 0.12 -17.69 -3.06
C ALA A 314 1.15 -16.56 -2.86
N GLU A 315 1.42 -15.78 -3.92
CA GLU A 315 2.38 -14.66 -3.86
C GLU A 315 1.80 -13.37 -3.28
N ALA A 316 0.49 -13.15 -3.40
CA ALA A 316 -0.18 -11.95 -2.90
C ALA A 316 -0.46 -12.02 -1.39
N ARG A 317 -0.87 -13.19 -0.86
CA ARG A 317 -1.24 -13.36 0.54
C ARG A 317 -0.18 -12.90 1.55
N PRO A 318 1.13 -13.15 1.34
CA PRO A 318 2.17 -12.62 2.22
C PRO A 318 2.18 -11.09 2.32
N GLY A 319 2.01 -10.40 1.19
CA GLY A 319 1.90 -8.94 1.16
C GLY A 319 0.64 -8.42 1.86
N VAL A 320 -0.51 -9.09 1.65
CA VAL A 320 -1.77 -8.78 2.34
C VAL A 320 -1.63 -9.00 3.85
N THR A 321 -0.96 -10.08 4.26
CA THR A 321 -0.68 -10.37 5.67
C THR A 321 0.15 -9.27 6.32
N LEU A 322 1.24 -8.83 5.70
CA LEU A 322 2.04 -7.70 6.18
C LEU A 322 1.20 -6.42 6.31
N GLN A 323 0.36 -6.14 5.31
CA GLN A 323 -0.50 -4.95 5.34
C GLN A 323 -1.52 -5.02 6.49
N ALA A 324 -2.12 -6.18 6.75
CA ALA A 324 -3.04 -6.38 7.88
C ALA A 324 -2.34 -6.15 9.22
N LEU A 325 -1.16 -6.74 9.42
CA LEU A 325 -0.35 -6.54 10.63
C LEU A 325 0.01 -5.06 10.84
N LEU A 326 0.44 -4.36 9.80
CA LEU A 326 0.80 -2.93 9.87
C LEU A 326 -0.41 -2.06 10.22
N THR A 327 -1.58 -2.37 9.64
CA THR A 327 -2.82 -1.64 9.92
C THR A 327 -3.24 -1.86 11.38
N LEU A 328 -3.28 -3.11 11.85
CA LEU A 328 -3.64 -3.42 13.24
C LEU A 328 -2.67 -2.76 14.24
N ARG A 329 -1.35 -2.83 13.98
CA ARG A 329 -0.31 -2.18 14.79
C ARG A 329 -0.52 -0.68 14.89
N ALA A 330 -0.81 -0.02 13.76
CA ALA A 330 -1.01 1.42 13.72
C ALA A 330 -2.20 1.87 14.57
N TYR A 331 -3.25 1.08 14.63
CA TYR A 331 -4.45 1.40 15.43
C TYR A 331 -4.38 0.91 16.89
N ASP A 332 -3.50 -0.03 17.20
CA ASP A 332 -3.27 -0.47 18.59
C ASP A 332 -2.26 0.42 19.33
N ALA A 333 -1.48 1.23 18.59
CA ALA A 333 -0.56 2.20 19.19
C ALA A 333 -1.30 3.25 20.06
N PRO A 334 -0.67 3.76 21.14
CA PRO A 334 -1.23 4.85 21.93
C PRO A 334 -1.52 6.06 21.04
N GLY A 335 -2.77 6.55 21.04
CA GLY A 335 -3.24 7.64 20.18
C GLY A 335 -3.87 7.21 18.85
N GLY A 336 -3.94 5.92 18.54
CA GLY A 336 -4.54 5.38 17.32
C GLY A 336 -6.08 5.26 17.33
N ALA A 337 -6.78 5.93 18.26
CA ALA A 337 -8.24 5.85 18.37
C ALA A 337 -8.94 7.10 17.83
#